data_bbaf58ad94c51de3ccdaa26f42caca77
#
_entry.id   bbaf58ad94c51de3ccdaa26f42caca77
#
_cell.length_a   1.000
_cell.length_b   1.000
_cell.length_c   1.000
_cell.angle_alpha   90.00
_cell.angle_beta   90.00
_cell.angle_gamma   90.00
#
_symmetry.space_group_name_H-M   'P 1'
#
loop_
_entity.id
_entity.type
_entity.pdbx_description
1 polymer ?
#
loop_
_entity_poly.entity_id
_entity_poly.type
_entity_poly.pdbx_seq_one_letter_code
_entity_poly.pdbx_strand_id
1 'polypeptide(L)'
;MSLKAQLMDDMKAAMKAKEAGKQKLAVIRMVRSAIRQAEIDGTKKELDDNDIIAIISKEVKMRKDSIDEFKKGGREDLVKQTEDEIAVLMPYLPQQLSEDEVRELVKEAIAATGASTPKDMGKVMGKLMPKVKGRADGKMVNSIVKELLG
;
A
#
# COMPACT_ATOMS: atom_id res chain seq x y z
N MET A 1 -9.52 -4.92 -17.08
CA MET A 1 -8.39 -5.87 -16.95
C MET A 1 -8.07 -6.06 -15.48
N SER A 2 -7.87 -7.30 -15.03
CA SER A 2 -7.50 -7.57 -13.65
C SER A 2 -6.06 -7.10 -13.36
N LEU A 3 -5.77 -6.81 -12.09
CA LEU A 3 -4.42 -6.47 -11.68
C LEU A 3 -3.42 -7.60 -11.98
N LYS A 4 -3.86 -8.84 -11.82
CA LYS A 4 -3.03 -10.00 -12.13
C LYS A 4 -2.63 -10.03 -13.60
N ALA A 5 -3.57 -9.76 -14.50
CA ALA A 5 -3.32 -9.68 -15.95
C ALA A 5 -2.45 -8.47 -16.30
N GLN A 6 -2.69 -7.34 -15.66
CA GLN A 6 -1.89 -6.12 -15.86
C GLN A 6 -0.43 -6.33 -15.43
N LEU A 7 -0.21 -6.98 -14.29
CA LEU A 7 1.13 -7.33 -13.83
C LEU A 7 1.86 -8.25 -14.82
N MET A 8 1.12 -9.20 -15.41
CA MET A 8 1.69 -10.10 -16.41
C MET A 8 2.12 -9.33 -17.67
N ASP A 9 1.26 -8.46 -18.18
CA ASP A 9 1.55 -7.66 -19.37
C ASP A 9 2.72 -6.71 -19.12
N ASP A 10 2.76 -6.06 -17.96
CA ASP A 10 3.84 -5.15 -17.60
C ASP A 10 5.16 -5.89 -17.41
N MET A 11 5.11 -7.11 -16.89
CA MET A 11 6.29 -7.97 -16.79
C MET A 11 6.87 -8.27 -18.18
N LYS A 12 6.01 -8.63 -19.13
CA LYS A 12 6.46 -8.91 -20.51
C LYS A 12 7.06 -7.67 -21.16
N ALA A 13 6.43 -6.50 -20.95
CA ALA A 13 6.94 -5.23 -21.47
C ALA A 13 8.31 -4.89 -20.87
N ALA A 14 8.49 -5.09 -19.56
CA ALA A 14 9.75 -4.85 -18.87
C ALA A 14 10.86 -5.79 -19.38
N MET A 15 10.52 -7.04 -19.67
CA MET A 15 11.46 -8.00 -20.27
C MET A 15 11.93 -7.54 -21.64
N LYS A 16 11.01 -7.04 -22.47
CA LYS A 16 11.34 -6.53 -23.80
C LYS A 16 12.20 -5.28 -23.75
N ALA A 17 12.07 -4.47 -22.71
CA ALA A 17 12.86 -3.25 -22.50
C ALA A 17 14.30 -3.53 -22.07
N LYS A 18 14.65 -4.77 -21.78
CA LYS A 18 15.99 -5.21 -21.37
C LYS A 18 16.53 -4.37 -20.21
N GLU A 19 17.68 -3.71 -20.33
CA GLU A 19 18.27 -2.93 -19.24
C GLU A 19 17.35 -1.83 -18.71
N ALA A 20 16.62 -1.15 -19.59
CA ALA A 20 15.69 -0.09 -19.19
C ALA A 20 14.53 -0.61 -18.31
N GLY A 21 14.18 -1.89 -18.47
CA GLY A 21 13.09 -2.51 -17.70
C GLY A 21 13.55 -3.37 -16.53
N LYS A 22 14.83 -3.46 -16.27
CA LYS A 22 15.42 -4.39 -15.30
C LYS A 22 14.86 -4.21 -13.88
N GLN A 23 14.83 -2.99 -13.40
CA GLN A 23 14.32 -2.70 -12.04
C GLN A 23 12.82 -2.97 -11.94
N LYS A 24 12.07 -2.51 -12.93
CA LYS A 24 10.62 -2.75 -12.97
C LYS A 24 10.31 -4.24 -13.01
N LEU A 25 11.06 -4.98 -13.80
CA LEU A 25 10.90 -6.44 -13.90
C LEU A 25 11.13 -7.12 -12.55
N ALA A 26 12.20 -6.74 -11.84
CA ALA A 26 12.50 -7.32 -10.53
C ALA A 26 11.38 -7.07 -9.52
N VAL A 27 10.85 -5.85 -9.48
CA VAL A 27 9.76 -5.48 -8.57
C VAL A 27 8.48 -6.26 -8.92
N ILE A 28 8.12 -6.33 -10.21
CA ILE A 28 6.93 -7.06 -10.65
C ILE A 28 7.05 -8.56 -10.33
N ARG A 29 8.20 -9.15 -10.55
CA ARG A 29 8.43 -10.57 -10.23
C ARG A 29 8.26 -10.84 -8.74
N MET A 30 8.72 -9.92 -7.90
CA MET A 30 8.58 -10.05 -6.46
C MET A 30 7.12 -9.99 -6.05
N VAL A 31 6.34 -9.06 -6.59
CA VAL A 31 4.89 -8.97 -6.33
C VAL A 31 4.19 -10.27 -6.78
N ARG A 32 4.51 -10.75 -7.97
CA ARG A 32 3.92 -11.99 -8.48
C ARG A 32 4.26 -13.20 -7.62
N SER A 33 5.48 -13.26 -7.10
CA SER A 33 5.87 -14.30 -6.13
C SER A 33 5.06 -14.21 -4.84
N ALA A 34 4.85 -13.00 -4.34
CA ALA A 34 4.05 -12.79 -3.13
C ALA A 34 2.59 -13.21 -3.35
N ILE A 35 2.03 -12.93 -4.51
CA ILE A 35 0.68 -13.37 -4.89
C ILE A 35 0.61 -14.89 -4.91
N ARG A 36 1.56 -15.54 -5.59
CA ARG A 36 1.60 -17.00 -5.68
C ARG A 36 1.72 -17.65 -4.29
N GLN A 37 2.57 -17.10 -3.44
CA GLN A 37 2.76 -17.60 -2.09
C GLN A 37 1.47 -17.49 -1.28
N ALA A 38 0.78 -16.36 -1.38
CA ALA A 38 -0.49 -16.14 -0.70
C ALA A 38 -1.59 -17.11 -1.20
N GLU A 39 -1.58 -17.42 -2.50
CA GLU A 39 -2.52 -18.40 -3.07
C GLU A 39 -2.24 -19.81 -2.56
N ILE A 40 -0.97 -20.18 -2.36
CA ILE A 40 -0.57 -21.48 -1.84
C ILE A 40 -0.91 -21.61 -0.35
N ASP A 41 -0.58 -20.60 0.45
CA ASP A 41 -0.71 -20.62 1.90
C ASP A 41 -2.12 -20.31 2.40
N GLY A 42 -2.91 -19.63 1.57
CA GLY A 42 -4.24 -19.17 1.95
C GLY A 42 -5.36 -20.13 1.59
N THR A 43 -6.58 -19.71 1.93
CA THR A 43 -7.80 -20.46 1.62
C THR A 43 -8.31 -20.20 0.19
N LYS A 44 -7.90 -19.11 -0.42
CA LYS A 44 -8.27 -18.73 -1.78
C LYS A 44 -7.29 -19.33 -2.78
N LYS A 45 -7.80 -20.02 -3.79
CA LYS A 45 -6.98 -20.56 -4.88
C LYS A 45 -6.49 -19.46 -5.83
N GLU A 46 -7.26 -18.41 -5.95
CA GLU A 46 -6.95 -17.27 -6.80
C GLU A 46 -7.29 -15.98 -6.07
N LEU A 47 -6.35 -15.04 -6.03
CA LEU A 47 -6.53 -13.75 -5.39
C LEU A 47 -7.23 -12.79 -6.35
N ASP A 48 -8.18 -12.01 -5.82
CA ASP A 48 -8.83 -10.94 -6.57
C ASP A 48 -8.03 -9.63 -6.49
N ASP A 49 -8.52 -8.59 -7.17
CA ASP A 49 -7.83 -7.29 -7.19
C ASP A 49 -7.68 -6.69 -5.80
N ASN A 50 -8.67 -6.83 -4.93
CA ASN A 50 -8.59 -6.30 -3.56
C ASN A 50 -7.49 -7.00 -2.75
N ASP A 51 -7.34 -8.30 -2.91
CA ASP A 51 -6.28 -9.07 -2.26
C ASP A 51 -4.90 -8.62 -2.77
N ILE A 52 -4.78 -8.39 -4.07
CA ILE A 52 -3.53 -7.94 -4.69
C ILE A 52 -3.18 -6.52 -4.26
N ILE A 53 -4.17 -5.63 -4.17
CA ILE A 53 -3.97 -4.26 -3.64
C ILE A 53 -3.41 -4.33 -2.21
N ALA A 54 -3.92 -5.22 -1.37
CA ALA A 54 -3.41 -5.38 -0.01
C ALA A 54 -1.93 -5.82 0.00
N ILE A 55 -1.56 -6.73 -0.88
CA ILE A 55 -0.16 -7.19 -1.01
C ILE A 55 0.74 -6.03 -1.46
N ILE A 56 0.33 -5.30 -2.51
CA ILE A 56 1.11 -4.17 -3.03
C ILE A 56 1.23 -3.06 -1.99
N SER A 57 0.17 -2.75 -1.27
CA SER A 57 0.18 -1.74 -0.20
C SER A 57 1.18 -2.10 0.89
N LYS A 58 1.25 -3.37 1.26
CA LYS A 58 2.22 -3.86 2.25
C LYS A 58 3.66 -3.71 1.73
N GLU A 59 3.88 -4.03 0.45
CA GLU A 59 5.19 -3.87 -0.18
C GLU A 59 5.64 -2.40 -0.19
N VAL A 60 4.72 -1.47 -0.46
CA VAL A 60 5.01 -0.04 -0.41
C VAL A 60 5.34 0.39 1.02
N LYS A 61 4.56 -0.05 2.01
CA LYS A 61 4.79 0.29 3.41
C LYS A 61 6.15 -0.19 3.90
N MET A 62 6.50 -1.42 3.59
CA MET A 62 7.80 -2.00 3.97
C MET A 62 8.96 -1.18 3.38
N ARG A 63 8.81 -0.71 2.15
CA ARG A 63 9.83 0.12 1.51
C ARG A 63 9.93 1.51 2.12
N LYS A 64 8.80 2.11 2.49
CA LYS A 64 8.82 3.40 3.20
C LYS A 64 9.55 3.28 4.54
N ASP A 65 9.30 2.20 5.28
CA ASP A 65 10.00 1.94 6.53
C ASP A 65 11.52 1.73 6.30
N SER A 66 11.87 1.01 5.23
CA SER A 66 13.28 0.80 4.84
C SER A 66 13.97 2.12 4.48
N ILE A 67 13.28 3.03 3.80
CA ILE A 67 13.82 4.36 3.47
C ILE A 67 14.24 5.10 4.73
N ASP A 68 13.40 5.08 5.77
CA ASP A 68 13.71 5.74 7.04
C ASP A 68 14.98 5.16 7.65
N GLU A 69 15.15 3.86 7.63
CA GLU A 69 16.35 3.19 8.14
C GLU A 69 17.60 3.51 7.30
N PHE A 70 17.45 3.53 5.95
CA PHE A 70 18.56 3.87 5.06
C PHE A 70 19.01 5.32 5.22
N LYS A 71 18.08 6.25 5.46
CA LYS A 71 18.40 7.64 5.75
C LYS A 71 19.21 7.76 7.05
N LYS A 72 18.81 7.04 8.08
CA LYS A 72 19.54 7.01 9.36
C LYS A 72 20.96 6.46 9.18
N GLY A 73 21.14 5.50 8.30
CA GLY A 73 22.43 4.91 7.99
C GLY A 73 23.28 5.66 6.97
N GLY A 74 22.77 6.77 6.43
CA GLY A 74 23.47 7.57 5.42
C GLY A 74 23.60 6.89 4.05
N ARG A 75 22.72 5.94 3.74
CA ARG A 75 22.77 5.16 2.50
C ARG A 75 21.82 5.75 1.46
N GLU A 76 22.19 6.91 0.92
CA GLU A 76 21.41 7.63 -0.09
C GLU A 76 21.21 6.80 -1.38
N ASP A 77 22.15 5.95 -1.74
CA ASP A 77 22.04 5.02 -2.86
C ASP A 77 20.85 4.05 -2.69
N LEU A 78 20.67 3.50 -1.49
CA LEU A 78 19.58 2.59 -1.18
C LEU A 78 18.25 3.34 -1.02
N VAL A 79 18.27 4.58 -0.53
CA VAL A 79 17.09 5.44 -0.47
C VAL A 79 16.52 5.63 -1.87
N LYS A 80 17.38 6.06 -2.82
CA LYS A 80 16.96 6.29 -4.20
C LYS A 80 16.44 5.02 -4.86
N GLN A 81 17.14 3.92 -4.71
CA GLN A 81 16.72 2.63 -5.26
C GLN A 81 15.33 2.24 -4.74
N THR A 82 15.11 2.40 -3.43
CA THR A 82 13.84 2.04 -2.80
C THR A 82 12.72 2.97 -3.23
N GLU A 83 12.98 4.27 -3.38
CA GLU A 83 12.00 5.23 -3.92
C GLU A 83 11.61 4.86 -5.36
N ASP A 84 12.57 4.45 -6.18
CA ASP A 84 12.29 4.01 -7.54
C ASP A 84 11.43 2.75 -7.57
N GLU A 85 11.63 1.83 -6.63
CA GLU A 85 10.79 0.63 -6.49
C GLU A 85 9.36 0.98 -6.08
N ILE A 86 9.20 1.93 -5.17
CA ILE A 86 7.87 2.45 -4.79
C ILE A 86 7.18 3.05 -6.01
N ALA A 87 7.90 3.80 -6.84
CA ALA A 87 7.36 4.40 -8.05
C ALA A 87 6.83 3.35 -9.05
N VAL A 88 7.40 2.15 -9.06
CA VAL A 88 6.89 1.02 -9.86
C VAL A 88 5.57 0.49 -9.29
N LEU A 89 5.44 0.44 -7.98
CA LEU A 89 4.28 -0.14 -7.29
C LEU A 89 3.06 0.78 -7.25
N MET A 90 3.27 2.09 -7.09
CA MET A 90 2.18 3.05 -6.89
C MET A 90 1.11 3.05 -7.98
N PRO A 91 1.44 2.92 -9.29
CA PRO A 91 0.41 2.91 -10.34
C PRO A 91 -0.61 1.77 -10.23
N TYR A 92 -0.27 0.69 -9.52
CA TYR A 92 -1.18 -0.43 -9.33
C TYR A 92 -2.19 -0.20 -8.21
N LEU A 93 -1.96 0.79 -7.36
CA LEU A 93 -2.84 1.10 -6.26
C LEU A 93 -3.95 2.06 -6.70
N PRO A 94 -5.13 2.04 -6.02
CA PRO A 94 -6.16 3.05 -6.24
C PRO A 94 -5.61 4.45 -6.00
N GLN A 95 -6.31 5.47 -6.49
CA GLN A 95 -5.93 6.86 -6.25
C GLN A 95 -5.71 7.09 -4.76
N GLN A 96 -4.53 7.59 -4.42
CA GLN A 96 -4.18 7.84 -3.02
C GLN A 96 -4.90 9.07 -2.49
N LEU A 97 -5.26 9.00 -1.22
CA LEU A 97 -5.92 10.11 -0.52
C LEU A 97 -4.86 11.05 0.06
N SER A 98 -5.14 12.35 0.00
CA SER A 98 -4.35 13.36 0.70
C SER A 98 -4.62 13.29 2.20
N GLU A 99 -3.75 13.90 3.00
CA GLU A 99 -3.97 14.02 4.44
C GLU A 99 -5.30 14.70 4.75
N ASP A 100 -5.64 15.78 4.02
CA ASP A 100 -6.90 16.50 4.21
C ASP A 100 -8.11 15.62 3.89
N GLU A 101 -8.05 14.84 2.82
CA GLU A 101 -9.12 13.90 2.48
C GLU A 101 -9.29 12.82 3.54
N VAL A 102 -8.18 12.28 4.06
CA VAL A 102 -8.23 11.31 5.16
C VAL A 102 -8.84 11.95 6.40
N ARG A 103 -8.45 13.17 6.73
CA ARG A 103 -8.99 13.92 7.88
C ARG A 103 -10.49 14.06 7.81
N GLU A 104 -11.02 14.40 6.64
CA GLU A 104 -12.47 14.50 6.43
C GLU A 104 -13.17 13.15 6.60
N LEU A 105 -12.59 12.07 6.07
CA LEU A 105 -13.14 10.71 6.22
C LEU A 105 -13.14 10.28 7.70
N VAL A 106 -12.10 10.64 8.44
CA VAL A 106 -12.02 10.34 9.88
C VAL A 106 -13.12 11.10 10.64
N LYS A 107 -13.33 12.37 10.34
CA LYS A 107 -14.40 13.16 10.95
C LYS A 107 -15.77 12.55 10.70
N GLU A 108 -16.03 12.11 9.47
CA GLU A 108 -17.27 11.42 9.11
C GLU A 108 -17.44 10.12 9.89
N ALA A 109 -16.38 9.34 10.03
CA ALA A 109 -16.42 8.07 10.75
C ALA A 109 -16.66 8.29 12.26
N ILE A 110 -16.06 9.32 12.84
CA ILE A 110 -16.28 9.71 14.24
C ILE A 110 -17.74 10.10 14.44
N ALA A 111 -18.29 10.94 13.58
CA ALA A 111 -19.69 11.36 13.64
C ALA A 111 -20.64 10.17 13.49
N ALA A 112 -20.37 9.28 12.55
CA ALA A 112 -21.21 8.11 12.27
C ALA A 112 -21.23 7.09 13.42
N THR A 113 -20.12 6.96 14.17
CA THR A 113 -20.01 6.01 15.27
C THR A 113 -20.33 6.62 16.64
N GLY A 114 -20.47 7.94 16.72
CA GLY A 114 -20.66 8.64 18.00
C GLY A 114 -19.43 8.57 18.91
N ALA A 115 -18.26 8.30 18.36
CA ALA A 115 -17.02 8.19 19.11
C ALA A 115 -16.64 9.52 19.77
N SER A 116 -16.15 9.46 21.01
CA SER A 116 -15.78 10.66 21.77
C SER A 116 -14.46 10.53 22.52
N THR A 117 -13.92 9.32 22.65
CA THR A 117 -12.69 9.05 23.41
C THR A 117 -11.77 8.12 22.62
N PRO A 118 -10.47 8.08 22.97
CA PRO A 118 -9.52 7.13 22.36
C PRO A 118 -9.93 5.66 22.47
N LYS A 119 -10.78 5.31 23.44
CA LYS A 119 -11.31 3.95 23.60
C LYS A 119 -12.20 3.53 22.44
N ASP A 120 -12.76 4.48 21.71
CA ASP A 120 -13.65 4.25 20.58
C ASP A 120 -12.88 4.07 19.26
N MET A 121 -11.55 4.08 19.30
CA MET A 121 -10.70 3.97 18.12
C MET A 121 -11.04 2.76 17.24
N GLY A 122 -11.32 1.60 17.86
CA GLY A 122 -11.68 0.39 17.13
C GLY A 122 -12.95 0.55 16.29
N LYS A 123 -13.96 1.26 16.83
CA LYS A 123 -15.21 1.54 16.11
C LYS A 123 -14.97 2.45 14.91
N VAL A 124 -14.17 3.51 15.12
CA VAL A 124 -13.82 4.47 14.07
C VAL A 124 -13.06 3.76 12.98
N MET A 125 -12.04 2.97 13.33
CA MET A 125 -11.24 2.24 12.36
C MET A 125 -12.07 1.24 11.56
N GLY A 126 -13.01 0.54 12.21
CA GLY A 126 -13.91 -0.39 11.52
C GLY A 126 -14.75 0.27 10.44
N LYS A 127 -15.21 1.50 10.70
CA LYS A 127 -16.00 2.28 9.75
C LYS A 127 -15.13 2.88 8.65
N LEU A 128 -13.90 3.24 8.99
CA LEU A 128 -12.97 3.96 8.12
C LEU A 128 -12.21 3.05 7.16
N MET A 129 -11.81 1.85 7.60
CA MET A 129 -10.95 0.95 6.83
C MET A 129 -11.43 0.68 5.39
N PRO A 130 -12.73 0.39 5.14
CA PRO A 130 -13.17 0.15 3.76
C PRO A 130 -12.92 1.34 2.82
N LYS A 131 -12.87 2.56 3.36
CA LYS A 131 -12.69 3.79 2.59
C LYS A 131 -11.23 4.15 2.33
N VAL A 132 -10.31 3.71 3.21
CA VAL A 132 -8.88 4.09 3.14
C VAL A 132 -7.95 2.95 2.77
N LYS A 133 -8.41 1.71 2.79
CA LYS A 133 -7.57 0.54 2.51
C LYS A 133 -6.96 0.62 1.12
N GLY A 134 -5.63 0.56 1.07
CA GLY A 134 -4.87 0.69 -0.18
C GLY A 134 -4.81 2.10 -0.74
N ARG A 135 -5.44 3.10 -0.07
CA ARG A 135 -5.51 4.49 -0.54
C ARG A 135 -4.80 5.48 0.39
N ALA A 136 -4.42 5.05 1.57
CA ALA A 136 -3.72 5.89 2.55
C ALA A 136 -2.80 5.05 3.42
N ASP A 137 -1.72 5.66 3.90
CA ASP A 137 -0.78 5.03 4.82
C ASP A 137 -1.46 4.81 6.17
N GLY A 138 -1.39 3.58 6.69
CA GLY A 138 -1.97 3.22 7.99
C GLY A 138 -1.45 4.05 9.15
N LYS A 139 -0.18 4.43 9.14
CA LYS A 139 0.40 5.29 10.18
C LYS A 139 -0.22 6.68 10.19
N MET A 140 -0.42 7.26 9.01
CA MET A 140 -1.06 8.56 8.86
C MET A 140 -2.50 8.50 9.34
N VAL A 141 -3.26 7.48 8.94
CA VAL A 141 -4.65 7.28 9.36
C VAL A 141 -4.73 7.16 10.88
N ASN A 142 -3.92 6.32 11.49
CA ASN A 142 -3.89 6.15 12.94
C ASN A 142 -3.58 7.45 13.67
N SER A 143 -2.61 8.22 13.19
CA SER A 143 -2.22 9.50 13.78
C SER A 143 -3.38 10.50 13.75
N ILE A 144 -4.09 10.58 12.65
CA ILE A 144 -5.24 11.48 12.49
C ILE A 144 -6.39 11.05 13.41
N VAL A 145 -6.67 9.76 13.50
CA VAL A 145 -7.72 9.25 14.39
C VAL A 145 -7.40 9.58 15.84
N LYS A 146 -6.17 9.35 16.28
CA LYS A 146 -5.73 9.68 17.64
C LYS A 146 -5.84 11.18 17.92
N GLU A 147 -5.42 12.02 16.99
CA GLU A 147 -5.50 13.47 17.10
C GLU A 147 -6.94 13.95 17.29
N LEU A 148 -7.86 13.44 16.47
CA LEU A 148 -9.26 13.87 16.46
C LEU A 148 -10.10 13.27 17.61
N LEU A 149 -9.70 12.14 18.18
CA LEU A 149 -10.35 11.55 19.34
C LEU A 149 -9.79 12.07 20.68
N GLY A 150 -8.77 12.84 20.62
CA GLY A 150 -8.19 13.48 21.81
C GLY A 150 -7.06 12.81 22.40
#